data_b301a2bc6ec70f25a1687007398c228f
#
_entry.id   b301a2bc6ec70f25a1687007398c228f
#
_cell.length_a   1.000
_cell.length_b   1.000
_cell.length_c   1.000
_cell.angle_alpha   90.00
_cell.angle_beta   90.00
_cell.angle_gamma   90.00
#
_symmetry.space_group_name_H-M   'P 1'
#
loop_
_entity.id
_entity.type
_entity.pdbx_description
1 polymer ?
#
loop_
_entity_poly.entity_id
_entity_poly.type
_entity_poly.pdbx_seq_one_letter_code
_entity_poly.pdbx_strand_id
1 'polypeptide(L)'
;FPARRITVNLAPADLPKERGRFELPIALGILAASRQIRDDRLDDYEFAGELALTGALRPIRGALAMTHRAHSGGRAFVLPADSAGEAALVPGAEIYGARTLAEVCAHLDGGEPLA
;
A
#
# COMPACT_ATOMS: atom_id res chain seq x y z
N PHE A 1 4.42 3.22 21.33
CA PHE A 1 4.72 2.08 20.47
C PHE A 1 6.22 2.07 20.16
N PRO A 2 6.73 0.92 19.72
CA PRO A 2 8.15 0.84 19.41
C PRO A 2 8.52 1.78 18.27
N ALA A 3 9.61 2.51 18.46
CA ALA A 3 10.05 3.46 17.45
C ALA A 3 11.06 2.87 16.48
N ARG A 4 11.67 1.76 16.86
CA ARG A 4 12.67 1.15 16.01
C ARG A 4 12.05 0.60 14.73
N ARG A 5 12.80 0.61 13.68
CA ARG A 5 12.40 0.03 12.39
C ARG A 5 11.33 0.80 11.65
N ILE A 6 10.80 1.85 12.24
CA ILE A 6 9.90 2.70 11.49
C ILE A 6 10.79 3.72 10.80
N THR A 7 11.25 3.35 9.63
CA THR A 7 12.10 4.22 8.84
C THR A 7 11.30 4.72 7.67
N VAL A 8 11.00 6.00 7.71
CA VAL A 8 10.27 6.63 6.62
C VAL A 8 11.24 7.63 6.00
N ASN A 9 11.85 7.23 4.91
CA ASN A 9 12.87 8.03 4.24
C ASN A 9 12.25 8.85 3.13
N LEU A 10 11.30 9.69 3.51
CA LEU A 10 10.66 10.58 2.56
C LEU A 10 11.35 11.93 2.62
N ALA A 11 11.99 12.30 1.53
CA ALA A 11 12.59 13.63 1.44
C ALA A 11 11.48 14.67 1.54
N PRO A 12 11.65 15.69 2.36
CA PRO A 12 10.60 16.70 2.50
C PRO A 12 10.16 17.32 1.19
N ALA A 13 11.07 17.45 0.24
CA ALA A 13 10.74 18.05 -1.05
C ALA A 13 9.79 17.19 -1.88
N ASP A 14 9.73 15.90 -1.59
CA ASP A 14 8.88 14.97 -2.34
C ASP A 14 7.48 14.87 -1.78
N LEU A 15 7.25 15.36 -0.58
CA LEU A 15 5.97 15.17 0.11
C LEU A 15 4.82 16.03 -0.42
N PRO A 16 5.03 17.30 -0.82
CA PRO A 16 3.88 18.18 -1.09
C PRO A 16 2.92 17.69 -2.16
N LYS A 17 3.42 16.97 -3.16
CA LYS A 17 2.58 16.57 -4.28
C LYS A 17 2.03 15.16 -4.15
N GLU A 18 2.78 14.27 -3.51
CA GLU A 18 2.48 12.85 -3.61
C GLU A 18 2.40 12.16 -2.26
N ARG A 19 2.43 12.92 -1.18
CA ARG A 19 2.47 12.29 0.14
C ARG A 19 1.24 11.42 0.44
N GLY A 20 0.10 11.72 -0.21
CA GLY A 20 -1.11 10.94 0.01
C GLY A 20 -0.92 9.47 -0.32
N ARG A 21 -0.21 9.16 -1.39
CA ARG A 21 -0.02 7.77 -1.79
C ARG A 21 0.90 6.99 -0.85
N PHE A 22 1.64 7.68 0.01
CA PHE A 22 2.53 7.02 0.98
C PHE A 22 1.82 6.74 2.31
N GLU A 23 0.60 7.19 2.50
CA GLU A 23 -0.07 7.02 3.78
C GLU A 23 -0.34 5.57 4.12
N LEU A 24 -0.74 4.78 3.14
CA LEU A 24 -0.96 3.35 3.38
C LEU A 24 0.32 2.62 3.80
N PRO A 25 1.44 2.72 3.06
CA PRO A 25 2.64 2.03 3.49
C PRO A 25 3.17 2.54 4.83
N ILE A 26 3.02 3.83 5.13
CA ILE A 26 3.43 4.36 6.43
C ILE A 26 2.59 3.74 7.54
N ALA A 27 1.27 3.68 7.36
CA ALA A 27 0.38 3.09 8.36
C ALA A 27 0.71 1.61 8.58
N LEU A 28 0.96 0.87 7.51
CA LEU A 28 1.32 -0.54 7.62
C LEU A 28 2.64 -0.73 8.35
N GLY A 29 3.61 0.14 8.09
CA GLY A 29 4.88 0.09 8.79
C GLY A 29 4.73 0.32 10.28
N ILE A 30 3.88 1.26 10.67
CA ILE A 30 3.60 1.52 12.08
C ILE A 30 2.91 0.32 12.72
N LEU A 31 1.91 -0.24 12.05
CA LEU A 31 1.17 -1.39 12.57
C LEU A 31 2.06 -2.62 12.71
N ALA A 32 2.94 -2.84 11.75
CA ALA A 32 3.87 -3.97 11.82
C ALA A 32 4.89 -3.77 12.93
N ALA A 33 5.42 -2.56 13.08
CA ALA A 33 6.39 -2.26 14.13
C ALA A 33 5.80 -2.42 15.53
N SER A 34 4.51 -2.12 15.69
CA SER A 34 3.82 -2.29 16.97
C SER A 34 3.17 -3.68 17.10
N ARG A 35 3.44 -4.57 16.17
CA ARG A 35 3.00 -5.96 16.16
C ARG A 35 1.49 -6.13 16.13
N GLN A 36 0.80 -5.18 15.51
CA GLN A 36 -0.64 -5.28 15.33
C GLN A 36 -1.00 -6.03 14.07
N ILE A 37 -0.05 -6.15 13.13
CA ILE A 37 -0.19 -7.00 11.96
C ILE A 37 1.11 -7.78 11.76
N ARG A 38 1.03 -8.85 10.99
CA ARG A 38 2.22 -9.64 10.62
C ARG A 38 3.04 -8.84 9.61
N ASP A 39 4.36 -8.98 9.68
CA ASP A 39 5.26 -8.28 8.77
C ASP A 39 5.98 -9.21 7.80
N ASP A 40 5.74 -10.52 7.91
CA ASP A 40 6.49 -11.49 7.12
C ASP A 40 6.15 -11.47 5.63
N ARG A 41 5.06 -10.84 5.24
CA ARG A 41 4.67 -10.76 3.84
C ARG A 41 4.81 -9.37 3.23
N LEU A 42 5.24 -8.39 4.02
CA LEU A 42 5.28 -7.01 3.53
C LEU A 42 6.22 -6.82 2.35
N ASP A 43 7.31 -7.57 2.31
CA ASP A 43 8.29 -7.44 1.23
C ASP A 43 7.81 -8.01 -0.09
N ASP A 44 6.73 -8.78 -0.08
CA ASP A 44 6.17 -9.35 -1.30
C ASP A 44 5.31 -8.36 -2.07
N TYR A 45 5.07 -7.19 -1.49
CA TYR A 45 4.12 -6.22 -2.02
C TYR A 45 4.71 -4.84 -2.11
N GLU A 46 4.18 -4.06 -3.06
CA GLU A 46 4.23 -2.61 -3.02
C GLU A 46 2.86 -2.12 -2.58
N PHE A 47 2.83 -1.04 -1.83
CA PHE A 47 1.58 -0.48 -1.31
C PHE A 47 1.49 0.99 -1.67
N ALA A 48 0.30 1.44 -2.03
CA ALA A 48 0.04 2.86 -2.20
C ALA A 48 -1.42 3.15 -1.85
N GLY A 49 -1.68 4.26 -1.21
CA GLY A 49 -3.03 4.66 -0.91
C GLY A 49 -3.07 5.86 0.03
N GLU A 50 -4.03 6.74 -0.21
CA GLU A 50 -4.31 7.85 0.68
C GLU A 50 -5.41 7.42 1.66
N LEU A 51 -5.23 7.72 2.94
CA LEU A 51 -6.16 7.29 3.98
C LEU A 51 -7.06 8.42 4.42
N ALA A 52 -8.37 8.18 4.37
CA ALA A 52 -9.34 9.05 5.02
C ALA A 52 -9.35 8.77 6.52
N LEU A 53 -9.91 9.67 7.29
CA LEU A 53 -9.99 9.51 8.75
C LEU A 53 -10.76 8.26 9.15
N THR A 54 -11.66 7.79 8.30
CA THR A 54 -12.44 6.57 8.54
C THR A 54 -11.65 5.29 8.27
N GLY A 55 -10.44 5.41 7.72
CA GLY A 55 -9.68 4.25 7.26
C GLY A 55 -9.96 3.87 5.82
N ALA A 56 -10.86 4.56 5.16
CA ALA A 56 -11.14 4.30 3.74
C ALA A 56 -9.94 4.73 2.89
N LEU A 57 -9.70 3.97 1.82
CA LEU A 57 -8.63 4.29 0.89
C LEU A 57 -9.18 5.16 -0.25
N ARG A 58 -8.49 6.25 -0.51
CA ARG A 58 -8.84 7.17 -1.59
C ARG A 58 -7.97 6.91 -2.81
N PRO A 59 -8.47 7.23 -4.01
CA PRO A 59 -7.68 7.03 -5.24
C PRO A 59 -6.33 7.74 -5.19
N ILE A 60 -5.39 7.20 -5.94
CA ILE A 60 -4.04 7.77 -6.05
C ILE A 60 -3.79 8.18 -7.48
N ARG A 61 -2.77 9.02 -7.67
CA ARG A 61 -2.27 9.38 -8.98
C ARG A 61 -1.09 8.51 -9.33
N GLY A 62 -0.96 8.22 -10.61
CA GLY A 62 0.21 7.49 -11.11
C GLY A 62 0.16 6.01 -10.87
N ALA A 63 -1.06 5.45 -10.73
CA ALA A 63 -1.21 4.01 -10.47
C ALA A 63 -0.57 3.17 -11.56
N LEU A 64 -0.67 3.59 -12.82
CA LEU A 64 -0.11 2.83 -13.93
C LEU A 64 1.41 2.70 -13.79
N ALA A 65 2.10 3.81 -13.55
CA ALA A 65 3.55 3.80 -13.41
C ALA A 65 4.01 3.03 -12.18
N MET A 66 3.27 3.17 -11.07
CA MET A 66 3.60 2.45 -9.85
C MET A 66 3.40 0.94 -10.01
N THR A 67 2.33 0.54 -10.71
CA THR A 67 2.07 -0.86 -10.99
C THR A 67 3.19 -1.45 -11.84
N HIS A 68 3.60 -0.73 -12.87
CA HIS A 68 4.68 -1.17 -13.73
C HIS A 68 5.97 -1.37 -12.94
N ARG A 69 6.28 -0.44 -12.05
CA ARG A 69 7.47 -0.54 -11.21
C ARG A 69 7.41 -1.73 -10.26
N ALA A 70 6.25 -1.96 -9.63
CA ALA A 70 6.09 -3.10 -8.74
C ALA A 70 6.26 -4.41 -9.51
N HIS A 71 5.63 -4.50 -10.68
CA HIS A 71 5.71 -5.69 -11.51
C HIS A 71 7.15 -5.96 -11.95
N SER A 72 7.88 -4.92 -12.35
CA SER A 72 9.28 -5.06 -12.74
C SER A 72 10.15 -5.53 -11.58
N GLY A 73 9.79 -5.20 -10.36
CA GLY A 73 10.49 -5.65 -9.17
C GLY A 73 10.03 -7.02 -8.66
N GLY A 74 9.12 -7.66 -9.36
CA GLY A 74 8.64 -8.98 -8.95
C GLY A 74 7.69 -8.95 -7.76
N ARG A 75 7.04 -7.81 -7.51
CA ARG A 75 6.12 -7.65 -6.37
C ARG A 75 4.70 -7.45 -6.83
N ALA A 76 3.77 -7.94 -6.01
CA ALA A 76 2.36 -7.61 -6.18
C ALA A 76 2.13 -6.19 -5.71
N PHE A 77 1.04 -5.57 -6.16
CA PHE A 77 0.73 -4.18 -5.82
C PHE A 77 -0.64 -4.12 -5.16
N VAL A 78 -0.67 -3.55 -3.96
CA VAL A 78 -1.90 -3.29 -3.22
C VAL A 78 -2.19 -1.79 -3.30
N LEU A 79 -3.36 -1.45 -3.79
CA LEU A 79 -3.72 -0.06 -4.05
C LEU A 79 -5.22 0.13 -3.83
N PRO A 80 -5.68 1.40 -3.81
CA PRO A 80 -7.12 1.64 -3.65
C PRO A 80 -7.92 1.01 -4.78
N ALA A 81 -9.05 0.42 -4.43
CA ALA A 81 -9.91 -0.24 -5.42
C ALA A 81 -10.29 0.69 -6.56
N ASP A 82 -10.50 1.97 -6.26
CA ASP A 82 -10.87 2.95 -7.28
C ASP A 82 -9.76 3.22 -8.30
N SER A 83 -8.53 2.86 -7.97
CA SER A 83 -7.39 3.01 -8.88
C SER A 83 -7.01 1.69 -9.56
N ALA A 84 -7.66 0.59 -9.19
CA ALA A 84 -7.29 -0.73 -9.70
C ALA A 84 -7.52 -0.87 -11.20
N GLY A 85 -8.51 -0.15 -11.75
CA GLY A 85 -8.77 -0.20 -13.19
C GLY A 85 -7.58 0.30 -14.01
N GLU A 86 -6.93 1.36 -13.54
CA GLU A 86 -5.74 1.88 -14.20
C GLU A 86 -4.57 0.89 -14.07
N ALA A 87 -4.41 0.33 -12.87
CA ALA A 87 -3.34 -0.65 -12.62
C ALA A 87 -3.51 -1.90 -13.48
N ALA A 88 -4.74 -2.30 -13.76
CA ALA A 88 -5.01 -3.50 -14.55
C ALA A 88 -4.53 -3.37 -15.99
N LEU A 89 -4.20 -2.18 -16.44
CA LEU A 89 -3.66 -1.97 -17.80
C LEU A 89 -2.24 -2.49 -17.96
N VAL A 90 -1.54 -2.79 -16.86
CA VAL A 90 -0.18 -3.34 -16.94
C VAL A 90 -0.25 -4.85 -17.14
N PRO A 91 0.20 -5.38 -18.29
CA PRO A 91 0.07 -6.82 -18.55
C PRO A 91 0.89 -7.63 -17.55
N GLY A 92 0.28 -8.69 -17.03
CA GLY A 92 0.96 -9.62 -16.13
C GLY A 92 1.14 -9.15 -14.70
N ALA A 93 0.77 -7.92 -14.38
CA ALA A 93 0.92 -7.43 -13.03
C ALA A 93 -0.09 -8.07 -12.10
N GLU A 94 0.37 -8.41 -10.90
CA GLU A 94 -0.49 -8.91 -9.85
C GLU A 94 -0.93 -7.74 -8.99
N ILE A 95 -2.24 -7.44 -9.00
CA ILE A 95 -2.77 -6.29 -8.28
C ILE A 95 -3.91 -6.70 -7.38
N TYR A 96 -4.06 -6.00 -6.28
CA TYR A 96 -5.12 -6.23 -5.30
C TYR A 96 -5.72 -4.88 -4.92
N GLY A 97 -7.01 -4.71 -5.22
CA GLY A 97 -7.72 -3.49 -4.87
C GLY A 97 -8.30 -3.58 -3.47
N ALA A 98 -8.10 -2.54 -2.68
CA ALA A 98 -8.62 -2.49 -1.32
C ALA A 98 -9.43 -1.22 -1.12
N ARG A 99 -10.46 -1.29 -0.30
CA ARG A 99 -11.31 -0.14 0.01
C ARG A 99 -10.96 0.50 1.33
N THR A 100 -10.40 -0.27 2.27
CA THR A 100 -10.09 0.22 3.61
C THR A 100 -8.76 -0.35 4.08
N LEU A 101 -8.18 0.33 5.06
CA LEU A 101 -6.98 -0.17 5.73
C LEU A 101 -7.24 -1.52 6.39
N ALA A 102 -8.43 -1.71 6.96
CA ALA A 102 -8.77 -2.97 7.62
C ALA A 102 -8.74 -4.14 6.65
N GLU A 103 -9.19 -3.94 5.40
CA GLU A 103 -9.14 -4.99 4.38
C GLU A 103 -7.70 -5.38 4.07
N VAL A 104 -6.80 -4.39 3.98
CA VAL A 104 -5.39 -4.68 3.72
C VAL A 104 -4.78 -5.48 4.87
N CYS A 105 -5.06 -5.08 6.09
CA CYS A 105 -4.54 -5.77 7.27
C CYS A 105 -5.04 -7.21 7.33
N ALA A 106 -6.33 -7.43 7.04
CA ALA A 106 -6.89 -8.79 7.03
C ALA A 106 -6.22 -9.66 5.98
N HIS A 107 -5.95 -9.10 4.80
CA HIS A 107 -5.27 -9.82 3.73
C HIS A 107 -3.86 -10.24 4.16
N LEU A 108 -3.13 -9.32 4.79
CA LEU A 108 -1.75 -9.59 5.22
C LEU A 108 -1.69 -10.59 6.35
N ASP A 109 -2.71 -10.62 7.20
CA ASP A 109 -2.75 -11.55 8.33
C ASP A 109 -3.32 -12.92 7.95
N GLY A 110 -3.61 -13.14 6.69
CA GLY A 110 -4.12 -14.42 6.22
C GLY A 110 -5.62 -14.58 6.44
N GLY A 111 -6.32 -13.48 6.70
CA GLY A 111 -7.78 -13.48 6.81
C GLY A 111 -8.43 -13.41 5.44
N GLU A 112 -9.43 -12.55 5.31
CA GLU A 112 -10.15 -12.40 4.06
C GLU A 112 -9.22 -11.86 2.97
N PRO A 113 -8.95 -12.61 1.91
CA PRO A 113 -8.01 -12.12 0.88
C PRO A 113 -8.65 -11.04 0.01
N LEU A 114 -7.80 -10.16 -0.50
CA LEU A 114 -8.23 -9.16 -1.46
C LEU A 114 -8.43 -9.82 -2.83
N ALA A 115 -9.37 -9.28 -3.57
CA ALA A 115 -9.70 -9.80 -4.89
C ALA A 115 -8.78 -9.27 -5.98
#